data_91d81fc0a4722fa4101f650062df6728
#
_entry.id   91d81fc0a4722fa4101f650062df6728
#
_cell.length_a   1.000
_cell.length_b   1.000
_cell.length_c   1.000
_cell.angle_alpha   90.00
_cell.angle_beta   90.00
_cell.angle_gamma   90.00
#
_symmetry.space_group_name_H-M   'P 1'
#
loop_
_entity.id
_entity.type
_entity.pdbx_description
1 polymer ?
#
loop_
_entity_poly.entity_id
_entity_poly.type
_entity_poly.pdbx_seq_one_letter_code
_entity_poly.pdbx_strand_id
1 'polypeptide(L)'
;VYTPEFVRQEVASGRAVIPANINHPEIEPMIIGRNFKIKVNANIGNSALSSSIHDEVEKLTWSTRWGGDTVMDLSTGKNIHETREWIVRNSPVPIGTVPIYQALEKVNGVAEDLNWEVFEETLIEQAEQGVDYFTIHAGVLLRYVPLTAERVTGIVSRGGSIMAKWCLAHHKENFLYTRFEDICQIMKKYDI
;
A
#
# COMPACT_ATOMS: atom_id res chain seq x y z
N VAL A 1 9.82 6.09 28.37
CA VAL A 1 8.40 5.71 28.38
C VAL A 1 7.60 6.97 28.09
N TYR A 2 6.76 6.96 27.05
CA TYR A 2 5.90 8.09 26.71
C TYR A 2 4.59 8.01 27.50
N THR A 3 4.05 9.18 27.91
CA THR A 3 2.75 9.24 28.56
C THR A 3 1.62 9.12 27.53
N PRO A 4 0.42 8.61 27.90
CA PRO A 4 -0.72 8.58 26.98
C PRO A 4 -1.07 9.96 26.41
N GLU A 5 -0.97 11.01 27.22
CA GLU A 5 -1.24 12.38 26.78
C GLU A 5 -0.23 12.86 25.71
N PHE A 6 1.05 12.51 25.85
CA PHE A 6 2.06 12.81 24.83
C PHE A 6 1.72 12.12 23.50
N VAL A 7 1.34 10.83 23.54
CA VAL A 7 0.94 10.06 22.34
C VAL A 7 -0.27 10.75 21.68
N ARG A 8 -1.30 11.09 22.47
CA ARG A 8 -2.48 11.78 21.98
C ARG A 8 -2.14 13.11 21.29
N GLN A 9 -1.24 13.91 21.88
CA GLN A 9 -0.81 15.19 21.30
C GLN A 9 -0.03 15.01 20.01
N GLU A 10 0.84 14.01 19.90
CA GLU A 10 1.59 13.72 18.67
C GLU A 10 0.66 13.31 17.52
N VAL A 11 -0.33 12.46 17.80
CA VAL A 11 -1.34 12.08 16.80
C VAL A 11 -2.22 13.29 16.43
N ALA A 12 -2.74 14.03 17.39
CA ALA A 12 -3.60 15.19 17.16
C ALA A 12 -2.93 16.30 16.34
N SER A 13 -1.60 16.42 16.46
CA SER A 13 -0.82 17.43 15.71
C SER A 13 -0.32 16.93 14.33
N GLY A 14 -0.69 15.69 13.93
CA GLY A 14 -0.27 15.09 12.67
C GLY A 14 1.22 14.71 12.60
N ARG A 15 1.92 14.63 13.76
CA ARG A 15 3.33 14.22 13.81
C ARG A 15 3.53 12.72 14.02
N ALA A 16 2.46 12.00 14.31
CA ALA A 16 2.45 10.55 14.45
C ALA A 16 1.15 9.96 13.91
N VAL A 17 1.20 8.71 13.46
CA VAL A 17 0.06 7.94 13.01
C VAL A 17 0.02 6.58 13.70
N ILE A 18 -1.16 6.03 13.85
CA ILE A 18 -1.40 4.66 14.32
C ILE A 18 -2.14 3.96 13.20
N PRO A 19 -1.44 3.24 12.29
CA PRO A 19 -2.10 2.54 11.20
C PRO A 19 -2.88 1.36 11.77
N ALA A 20 -4.20 1.43 11.70
CA ALA A 20 -5.10 0.43 12.27
C ALA A 20 -6.49 0.56 11.63
N ASN A 21 -6.70 -0.14 10.52
CA ASN A 21 -7.97 -0.15 9.82
C ASN A 21 -9.10 -0.66 10.75
N ILE A 22 -10.26 -0.03 10.68
CA ILE A 22 -11.45 -0.43 11.46
C ILE A 22 -11.91 -1.87 11.20
N ASN A 23 -11.52 -2.45 10.06
CA ASN A 23 -11.83 -3.82 9.64
C ASN A 23 -10.68 -4.81 9.90
N HIS A 24 -9.65 -4.42 10.69
CA HIS A 24 -8.54 -5.28 11.09
C HIS A 24 -8.50 -5.46 12.62
N PRO A 25 -9.44 -6.21 13.20
CA PRO A 25 -9.55 -6.35 14.66
C PRO A 25 -8.44 -7.18 15.29
N GLU A 26 -7.67 -7.94 14.49
CA GLU A 26 -6.55 -8.78 14.97
C GLU A 26 -5.28 -7.97 15.26
N ILE A 27 -5.23 -6.71 14.85
CA ILE A 27 -4.04 -5.87 14.97
C ILE A 27 -3.72 -5.50 16.43
N GLU A 28 -2.44 -5.52 16.77
CA GLU A 28 -1.91 -4.86 17.96
C GLU A 28 -1.48 -3.43 17.59
N PRO A 29 -2.17 -2.38 18.09
CA PRO A 29 -1.88 -1.01 17.69
C PRO A 29 -0.44 -0.60 17.99
N MET A 30 0.24 0.01 17.04
CA MET A 30 1.56 0.59 17.22
C MET A 30 1.62 1.99 16.60
N ILE A 31 2.56 2.82 17.06
CA ILE A 31 2.66 4.21 16.61
C ILE A 31 3.91 4.43 15.75
N ILE A 32 3.74 5.15 14.67
CA ILE A 32 4.82 5.62 13.80
C ILE A 32 4.91 7.13 13.93
N GLY A 33 6.10 7.66 14.21
CA GLY A 33 6.32 9.09 14.32
C GLY A 33 7.75 9.41 14.74
N ARG A 34 8.14 10.68 14.52
CA ARG A 34 9.51 11.15 14.72
C ARG A 34 10.07 10.89 16.12
N ASN A 35 9.22 10.93 17.13
CA ASN A 35 9.61 10.79 18.54
C ASN A 35 9.55 9.35 19.03
N PHE A 36 9.18 8.39 18.18
CA PHE A 36 9.02 6.99 18.54
C PHE A 36 10.14 6.13 17.92
N LYS A 37 10.22 4.87 18.35
CA LYS A 37 11.19 3.92 17.79
C LYS A 37 10.97 3.75 16.29
N ILE A 38 12.07 3.61 15.54
CA ILE A 38 12.05 3.24 14.14
C ILE A 38 11.31 1.90 13.99
N LYS A 39 10.49 1.80 12.97
CA LYS A 39 9.75 0.58 12.63
C LYS A 39 10.40 -0.14 11.46
N VAL A 40 10.39 -1.46 11.53
CA VAL A 40 10.89 -2.34 10.46
C VAL A 40 9.69 -2.84 9.66
N ASN A 41 9.68 -2.53 8.37
CA ASN A 41 8.72 -3.09 7.43
C ASN A 41 9.32 -4.31 6.72
N ALA A 42 8.61 -5.43 6.74
CA ALA A 42 8.94 -6.61 5.95
C ALA A 42 8.07 -6.67 4.69
N ASN A 43 8.64 -7.13 3.59
CA ASN A 43 7.90 -7.33 2.34
C ASN A 43 7.66 -8.82 2.12
N ILE A 44 6.41 -9.19 1.83
CA ILE A 44 5.99 -10.51 1.39
C ILE A 44 5.18 -10.37 0.11
N GLY A 45 4.68 -11.45 -0.44
CA GLY A 45 3.80 -11.43 -1.59
C GLY A 45 4.09 -12.58 -2.55
N ASN A 46 3.04 -13.15 -3.12
CA ASN A 46 3.15 -14.14 -4.16
C ASN A 46 3.29 -13.51 -5.54
N SER A 47 3.81 -14.30 -6.48
CA SER A 47 3.81 -13.97 -7.89
C SER A 47 3.12 -15.09 -8.69
N ALA A 48 2.82 -14.84 -9.96
CA ALA A 48 2.21 -15.84 -10.84
C ALA A 48 3.01 -17.16 -10.98
N LEU A 49 4.27 -17.15 -10.55
CA LEU A 49 5.22 -18.26 -10.72
C LEU A 49 5.54 -19.01 -9.43
N SER A 50 5.24 -18.47 -8.26
CA SER A 50 5.67 -19.09 -6.99
C SER A 50 4.85 -18.63 -5.81
N SER A 51 4.72 -19.51 -4.83
CA SER A 51 4.14 -19.31 -3.52
C SER A 51 2.63 -19.54 -3.45
N SER A 52 2.24 -20.33 -2.49
CA SER A 52 0.84 -20.55 -2.11
C SER A 52 0.39 -19.53 -1.06
N ILE A 53 -0.91 -19.46 -0.80
CA ILE A 53 -1.47 -18.68 0.31
C ILE A 53 -0.84 -19.10 1.65
N HIS A 54 -0.67 -20.40 1.87
CA HIS A 54 -0.03 -20.94 3.07
C HIS A 54 1.40 -20.41 3.24
N ASP A 55 2.19 -20.39 2.16
CA ASP A 55 3.56 -19.88 2.20
C ASP A 55 3.59 -18.39 2.53
N GLU A 56 2.62 -17.60 2.08
CA GLU A 56 2.54 -16.18 2.42
C GLU A 56 2.21 -15.95 3.90
N VAL A 57 1.30 -16.74 4.47
CA VAL A 57 1.00 -16.70 5.91
C VAL A 57 2.21 -17.17 6.73
N GLU A 58 2.97 -18.15 6.26
CA GLU A 58 4.21 -18.56 6.90
C GLU A 58 5.26 -17.45 6.88
N LYS A 59 5.44 -16.77 5.73
CA LYS A 59 6.34 -15.60 5.61
C LYS A 59 5.91 -14.47 6.55
N LEU A 60 4.61 -14.18 6.66
CA LEU A 60 4.07 -13.23 7.62
C LEU A 60 4.49 -13.61 9.05
N THR A 61 4.28 -14.86 9.44
CA THR A 61 4.63 -15.37 10.76
C THR A 61 6.12 -15.22 11.05
N TRP A 62 6.98 -15.54 10.10
CA TRP A 62 8.43 -15.37 10.25
C TRP A 62 8.81 -13.89 10.31
N SER A 63 8.19 -13.03 9.49
CA SER A 63 8.46 -11.59 9.49
C SER A 63 8.19 -10.97 10.87
N THR A 64 7.06 -11.30 11.48
CA THR A 64 6.69 -10.81 12.83
C THR A 64 7.57 -11.38 13.92
N ARG A 65 7.89 -12.68 13.88
CA ARG A 65 8.80 -13.33 14.84
C ARG A 65 10.20 -12.71 14.85
N TRP A 66 10.68 -12.26 13.72
CA TRP A 66 12.01 -11.64 13.59
C TRP A 66 11.98 -10.12 13.76
N GLY A 67 10.88 -9.55 14.22
CA GLY A 67 10.78 -8.16 14.64
C GLY A 67 10.31 -7.21 13.54
N GLY A 68 9.60 -7.70 12.54
CA GLY A 68 8.85 -6.84 11.62
C GLY A 68 7.72 -6.15 12.38
N ASP A 69 7.71 -4.82 12.35
CA ASP A 69 6.67 -3.98 12.98
C ASP A 69 5.48 -3.78 12.05
N THR A 70 5.69 -3.88 10.74
CA THR A 70 4.67 -3.83 9.68
C THR A 70 5.02 -4.83 8.59
N VAL A 71 4.03 -5.27 7.83
CA VAL A 71 4.26 -6.15 6.67
C VAL A 71 3.55 -5.57 5.46
N MET A 72 4.25 -5.53 4.32
CA MET A 72 3.68 -5.11 3.05
C MET A 72 3.44 -6.32 2.16
N ASP A 73 2.18 -6.52 1.78
CA ASP A 73 1.78 -7.51 0.77
C ASP A 73 1.97 -6.94 -0.64
N LEU A 74 2.95 -7.46 -1.35
CA LEU A 74 3.28 -7.09 -2.73
C LEU A 74 2.78 -8.12 -3.74
N SER A 75 1.77 -8.91 -3.40
CA SER A 75 1.20 -9.95 -4.27
C SER A 75 0.74 -9.41 -5.61
N THR A 76 0.99 -10.17 -6.67
CA THR A 76 0.67 -9.82 -8.06
C THR A 76 0.02 -10.96 -8.84
N GLY A 77 -0.30 -12.08 -8.19
CA GLY A 77 -0.92 -13.25 -8.80
C GLY A 77 -2.44 -13.11 -8.94
N LYS A 78 -3.07 -14.06 -9.60
CA LYS A 78 -4.53 -14.06 -9.85
C LYS A 78 -5.39 -14.11 -8.59
N ASN A 79 -4.86 -14.66 -7.48
CA ASN A 79 -5.58 -14.82 -6.21
C ASN A 79 -5.19 -13.73 -5.20
N ILE A 80 -4.92 -12.50 -5.65
CA ILE A 80 -4.51 -11.38 -4.79
C ILE A 80 -5.51 -11.17 -3.64
N HIS A 81 -6.80 -11.16 -3.95
CA HIS A 81 -7.86 -10.92 -2.97
C HIS A 81 -7.86 -11.96 -1.84
N GLU A 82 -7.88 -13.24 -2.20
CA GLU A 82 -7.89 -14.34 -1.22
C GLU A 82 -6.58 -14.41 -0.43
N THR A 83 -5.44 -14.24 -1.10
CA THR A 83 -4.13 -14.21 -0.43
C THR A 83 -4.08 -13.12 0.63
N ARG A 84 -4.52 -11.91 0.30
CA ARG A 84 -4.55 -10.78 1.21
C ARG A 84 -5.50 -11.00 2.38
N GLU A 85 -6.68 -11.58 2.14
CA GLU A 85 -7.62 -11.92 3.21
C GLU A 85 -6.95 -12.81 4.27
N TRP A 86 -6.27 -13.88 3.84
CA TRP A 86 -5.53 -14.75 4.75
C TRP A 86 -4.38 -14.03 5.46
N ILE A 87 -3.66 -13.14 4.78
CA ILE A 87 -2.58 -12.35 5.38
C ILE A 87 -3.15 -11.45 6.48
N VAL A 88 -4.19 -10.67 6.18
CA VAL A 88 -4.78 -9.71 7.14
C VAL A 88 -5.34 -10.44 8.36
N ARG A 89 -6.16 -11.50 8.15
CA ARG A 89 -6.78 -12.27 9.25
C ARG A 89 -5.77 -13.01 10.15
N ASN A 90 -4.52 -13.16 9.73
CA ASN A 90 -3.46 -13.81 10.52
C ASN A 90 -2.38 -12.83 11.01
N SER A 91 -2.57 -11.53 10.80
CA SER A 91 -1.56 -10.52 11.14
C SER A 91 -1.87 -9.80 12.44
N PRO A 92 -0.95 -9.81 13.41
CA PRO A 92 -1.02 -8.95 14.59
C PRO A 92 -0.38 -7.56 14.34
N VAL A 93 0.18 -7.32 13.15
CA VAL A 93 0.85 -6.07 12.78
C VAL A 93 0.17 -5.42 11.57
N PRO A 94 0.32 -4.09 11.38
CA PRO A 94 -0.27 -3.41 10.24
C PRO A 94 0.15 -4.02 8.90
N ILE A 95 -0.83 -4.25 8.03
CA ILE A 95 -0.63 -4.73 6.66
C ILE A 95 -0.75 -3.57 5.68
N GLY A 96 0.28 -3.41 4.86
CA GLY A 96 0.29 -2.46 3.76
C GLY A 96 0.16 -3.12 2.39
N THR A 97 -0.30 -2.38 1.41
CA THR A 97 -0.40 -2.84 0.03
C THR A 97 0.04 -1.78 -0.98
N VAL A 98 0.14 -2.20 -2.23
CA VAL A 98 0.33 -1.33 -3.40
C VAL A 98 -0.89 -1.49 -4.31
N PRO A 99 -1.98 -0.73 -4.12
CA PRO A 99 -3.26 -0.98 -4.78
C PRO A 99 -3.20 -1.01 -6.31
N ILE A 100 -2.27 -0.25 -6.91
CA ILE A 100 -2.11 -0.21 -8.36
C ILE A 100 -1.76 -1.59 -8.97
N TYR A 101 -1.21 -2.52 -8.19
CA TYR A 101 -0.89 -3.86 -8.69
C TYR A 101 -2.15 -4.69 -8.94
N GLN A 102 -3.11 -4.62 -8.02
CA GLN A 102 -4.40 -5.29 -8.21
C GLN A 102 -5.26 -4.57 -9.25
N ALA A 103 -5.26 -3.23 -9.26
CA ALA A 103 -5.95 -2.47 -10.30
C ALA A 103 -5.42 -2.83 -11.71
N LEU A 104 -4.10 -3.02 -11.84
CA LEU A 104 -3.50 -3.46 -13.11
C LEU A 104 -3.95 -4.86 -13.52
N GLU A 105 -4.10 -5.79 -12.55
CA GLU A 105 -4.61 -7.14 -12.83
C GLU A 105 -6.07 -7.07 -13.33
N LYS A 106 -6.91 -6.22 -12.75
CA LYS A 106 -8.32 -6.00 -13.18
C LYS A 106 -8.42 -5.52 -14.65
N VAL A 107 -7.40 -4.85 -15.17
CA VAL A 107 -7.31 -4.42 -16.57
C VAL A 107 -6.37 -5.30 -17.41
N ASN A 108 -6.21 -6.58 -17.04
CA ASN A 108 -5.41 -7.57 -17.75
C ASN A 108 -3.94 -7.16 -18.00
N GLY A 109 -3.37 -6.36 -17.11
CA GLY A 109 -1.98 -5.92 -17.20
C GLY A 109 -1.71 -4.77 -18.17
N VAL A 110 -2.73 -4.17 -18.77
CA VAL A 110 -2.60 -3.05 -19.70
C VAL A 110 -2.63 -1.73 -18.92
N ALA A 111 -1.46 -1.14 -18.70
CA ALA A 111 -1.35 0.07 -17.88
C ALA A 111 -2.17 1.25 -18.42
N GLU A 112 -2.30 1.36 -19.74
CA GLU A 112 -3.05 2.41 -20.42
C GLU A 112 -4.57 2.33 -20.16
N ASP A 113 -5.10 1.14 -19.85
CA ASP A 113 -6.52 0.93 -19.58
C ASP A 113 -6.90 1.24 -18.13
N LEU A 114 -5.92 1.52 -17.27
CA LEU A 114 -6.18 1.96 -15.90
C LEU A 114 -6.96 3.29 -15.90
N ASN A 115 -7.94 3.36 -15.01
CA ASN A 115 -8.75 4.57 -14.81
C ASN A 115 -9.06 4.74 -13.31
N TRP A 116 -9.71 5.85 -12.99
CA TRP A 116 -10.05 6.18 -11.61
C TRP A 116 -11.04 5.18 -11.03
N GLU A 117 -12.05 4.79 -11.78
CA GLU A 117 -13.14 3.93 -11.33
C GLU A 117 -12.62 2.56 -10.88
N VAL A 118 -11.77 1.92 -11.67
CA VAL A 118 -11.12 0.64 -11.34
C VAL A 118 -10.20 0.80 -10.11
N PHE A 119 -9.50 1.92 -10.00
CA PHE A 119 -8.61 2.17 -8.88
C PHE A 119 -9.38 2.44 -7.59
N GLU A 120 -10.43 3.27 -7.64
CA GLU A 120 -11.31 3.57 -6.52
C GLU A 120 -11.97 2.31 -5.97
N GLU A 121 -12.54 1.47 -6.84
CA GLU A 121 -13.10 0.18 -6.47
C GLU A 121 -12.04 -0.71 -5.78
N THR A 122 -10.82 -0.72 -6.29
CA THR A 122 -9.72 -1.49 -5.70
C THR A 122 -9.33 -0.96 -4.32
N LEU A 123 -9.29 0.35 -4.12
CA LEU A 123 -9.03 0.95 -2.80
C LEU A 123 -10.10 0.55 -1.78
N ILE A 124 -11.38 0.67 -2.17
CA ILE A 124 -12.51 0.33 -1.30
C ILE A 124 -12.46 -1.17 -0.94
N GLU A 125 -12.26 -2.04 -1.92
CA GLU A 125 -12.12 -3.48 -1.70
C GLU A 125 -11.02 -3.80 -0.68
N GLN A 126 -9.84 -3.21 -0.83
CA GLN A 126 -8.73 -3.43 0.09
C GLN A 126 -8.97 -2.83 1.47
N ALA A 127 -9.62 -1.67 1.53
CA ALA A 127 -10.02 -1.04 2.79
C ALA A 127 -11.04 -1.89 3.56
N GLU A 128 -12.01 -2.47 2.87
CA GLU A 128 -13.01 -3.37 3.45
C GLU A 128 -12.41 -4.69 3.94
N GLN A 129 -11.35 -5.17 3.31
CA GLN A 129 -10.60 -6.33 3.79
C GLN A 129 -9.78 -6.05 5.07
N GLY A 130 -9.49 -4.79 5.38
CA GLY A 130 -8.74 -4.42 6.58
C GLY A 130 -7.27 -4.07 6.33
N VAL A 131 -6.90 -3.64 5.13
CA VAL A 131 -5.55 -3.11 4.87
C VAL A 131 -5.34 -1.82 5.66
N ASP A 132 -4.20 -1.70 6.36
CA ASP A 132 -3.94 -0.62 7.31
C ASP A 132 -3.22 0.59 6.71
N TYR A 133 -2.55 0.42 5.58
CA TYR A 133 -1.89 1.53 4.87
C TYR A 133 -1.66 1.22 3.40
N PHE A 134 -1.59 2.27 2.57
CA PHE A 134 -1.39 2.16 1.14
C PHE A 134 -0.10 2.82 0.67
N THR A 135 0.57 2.22 -0.31
CA THR A 135 1.59 2.89 -1.10
C THR A 135 0.95 3.43 -2.38
N ILE A 136 0.85 4.75 -2.49
CA ILE A 136 0.21 5.44 -3.60
C ILE A 136 1.26 6.20 -4.43
N HIS A 137 1.33 5.93 -5.73
CA HIS A 137 2.30 6.53 -6.66
C HIS A 137 1.82 7.88 -7.23
N ALA A 138 1.17 8.72 -6.41
CA ALA A 138 0.59 10.00 -6.83
C ALA A 138 1.62 11.02 -7.32
N GLY A 139 2.85 10.96 -6.81
CA GLY A 139 3.93 11.89 -7.15
C GLY A 139 4.61 11.64 -8.50
N VAL A 140 4.17 10.64 -9.28
CA VAL A 140 4.67 10.41 -10.64
C VAL A 140 3.98 11.38 -11.59
N LEU A 141 4.61 12.51 -11.85
CA LEU A 141 4.05 13.56 -12.69
C LEU A 141 4.63 13.53 -14.10
N LEU A 142 3.80 13.76 -15.11
CA LEU A 142 4.19 13.76 -16.52
C LEU A 142 5.43 14.65 -16.77
N ARG A 143 5.46 15.84 -16.16
CA ARG A 143 6.58 16.79 -16.28
C ARG A 143 7.92 16.27 -15.74
N TYR A 144 7.91 15.27 -14.86
CA TYR A 144 9.12 14.70 -14.26
C TYR A 144 9.61 13.45 -14.97
N VAL A 145 8.78 12.82 -15.79
CA VAL A 145 9.16 11.60 -16.55
C VAL A 145 10.42 11.82 -17.39
N PRO A 146 10.56 12.93 -18.14
CA PRO A 146 11.77 13.18 -18.95
C PRO A 146 13.07 13.22 -18.11
N LEU A 147 13.01 13.64 -16.84
CA LEU A 147 14.17 13.72 -15.95
C LEU A 147 14.74 12.34 -15.61
N THR A 148 14.00 11.27 -15.88
CA THR A 148 14.44 9.90 -15.62
C THR A 148 15.19 9.27 -16.80
N ALA A 149 15.17 9.90 -17.97
CA ALA A 149 15.72 9.34 -19.21
C ALA A 149 17.23 9.11 -19.17
N GLU A 150 17.96 9.96 -18.43
CA GLU A 150 19.42 9.87 -18.30
C GLU A 150 19.88 8.98 -17.12
N ARG A 151 18.94 8.44 -16.33
CA ARG A 151 19.27 7.54 -15.24
C ARG A 151 19.64 6.15 -15.76
N VAL A 152 20.68 5.54 -15.19
CA VAL A 152 21.16 4.20 -15.59
C VAL A 152 20.02 3.15 -15.55
N THR A 153 19.16 3.19 -14.54
CA THR A 153 18.07 2.24 -14.33
C THR A 153 16.68 2.81 -14.66
N GLY A 154 16.62 4.04 -15.17
CA GLY A 154 15.34 4.71 -15.43
C GLY A 154 14.46 4.82 -14.18
N ILE A 155 13.22 4.33 -14.25
CA ILE A 155 12.27 4.25 -13.13
C ILE A 155 12.28 2.83 -12.58
N VAL A 156 12.93 2.61 -11.42
CA VAL A 156 13.05 1.29 -10.78
C VAL A 156 11.73 0.85 -10.16
N SER A 157 10.96 1.78 -9.58
CA SER A 157 9.67 1.48 -8.97
C SER A 157 8.70 0.90 -9.99
N ARG A 158 8.16 -0.31 -9.73
CA ARG A 158 7.17 -0.96 -10.60
C ARG A 158 5.91 -0.10 -10.76
N GLY A 159 5.31 0.36 -9.66
CA GLY A 159 4.14 1.24 -9.71
C GLY A 159 4.46 2.60 -10.33
N GLY A 160 5.67 3.11 -10.08
CA GLY A 160 6.15 4.34 -10.70
C GLY A 160 6.26 4.21 -12.23
N SER A 161 6.78 3.11 -12.75
CA SER A 161 6.87 2.87 -14.20
C SER A 161 5.51 2.66 -14.85
N ILE A 162 4.57 1.97 -14.18
CA ILE A 162 3.17 1.83 -14.63
C ILE A 162 2.54 3.20 -14.81
N MET A 163 2.63 4.08 -13.80
CA MET A 163 2.03 5.40 -13.86
C MET A 163 2.73 6.34 -14.83
N ALA A 164 4.05 6.24 -14.99
CA ALA A 164 4.78 6.98 -16.02
C ALA A 164 4.33 6.58 -17.45
N LYS A 165 4.16 5.27 -17.70
CA LYS A 165 3.61 4.76 -18.97
C LYS A 165 2.21 5.30 -19.22
N TRP A 166 1.36 5.30 -18.21
CA TRP A 166 0.00 5.86 -18.28
C TRP A 166 0.03 7.36 -18.65
N CYS A 167 0.85 8.16 -17.95
CA CYS A 167 0.99 9.59 -18.22
C CYS A 167 1.44 9.86 -19.66
N LEU A 168 2.40 9.09 -20.17
CA LEU A 168 2.89 9.23 -21.54
C LEU A 168 1.83 8.83 -22.57
N ALA A 169 1.11 7.74 -22.35
CA ALA A 169 0.06 7.28 -23.27
C ALA A 169 -1.12 8.27 -23.36
N HIS A 170 -1.49 8.87 -22.24
CA HIS A 170 -2.63 9.80 -22.18
C HIS A 170 -2.25 11.29 -22.33
N HIS A 171 -0.96 11.62 -22.36
CA HIS A 171 -0.46 13.00 -22.43
C HIS A 171 -1.04 13.93 -21.35
N LYS A 172 -1.25 13.40 -20.13
CA LYS A 172 -1.80 14.13 -18.98
C LYS A 172 -1.26 13.60 -17.66
N GLU A 173 -1.47 14.36 -16.59
CA GLU A 173 -1.15 13.91 -15.23
C GLU A 173 -2.03 12.73 -14.83
N ASN A 174 -1.45 11.80 -14.06
CA ASN A 174 -2.16 10.59 -13.63
C ASN A 174 -3.32 10.89 -12.66
N PHE A 175 -4.29 9.98 -12.66
CA PHE A 175 -5.48 10.12 -11.81
C PHE A 175 -5.18 9.99 -10.32
N LEU A 176 -4.09 9.30 -9.89
CA LEU A 176 -3.69 9.24 -8.49
C LEU A 176 -3.31 10.63 -7.94
N TYR A 177 -2.75 11.48 -8.79
CA TYR A 177 -2.43 12.86 -8.45
C TYR A 177 -3.69 13.75 -8.47
N THR A 178 -4.47 13.68 -9.55
CA THR A 178 -5.64 14.56 -9.74
C THR A 178 -6.81 14.22 -8.82
N ARG A 179 -6.88 12.97 -8.30
CA ARG A 179 -7.89 12.46 -7.38
C ARG A 179 -7.34 12.16 -5.98
N PHE A 180 -6.22 12.78 -5.61
CA PHE A 180 -5.57 12.47 -4.34
C PHE A 180 -6.44 12.77 -3.13
N GLU A 181 -7.25 13.83 -3.19
CA GLU A 181 -8.22 14.15 -2.14
C GLU A 181 -9.27 13.05 -1.97
N ASP A 182 -9.78 12.51 -3.08
CA ASP A 182 -10.76 11.40 -3.04
C ASP A 182 -10.14 10.15 -2.39
N ILE A 183 -8.86 9.86 -2.69
CA ILE A 183 -8.10 8.80 -2.02
C ILE A 183 -8.05 9.04 -0.51
N CYS A 184 -7.71 10.27 -0.09
CA CYS A 184 -7.65 10.62 1.33
C CYS A 184 -9.01 10.47 2.04
N GLN A 185 -10.13 10.78 1.37
CA GLN A 185 -11.46 10.60 1.94
C GLN A 185 -11.81 9.11 2.14
N ILE A 186 -11.42 8.24 1.20
CA ILE A 186 -11.57 6.78 1.36
C ILE A 186 -10.75 6.30 2.56
N MET A 187 -9.46 6.69 2.63
CA MET A 187 -8.58 6.30 3.73
C MET A 187 -9.12 6.77 5.08
N LYS A 188 -9.61 8.01 5.16
CA LYS A 188 -10.22 8.57 6.37
C LYS A 188 -11.45 7.77 6.83
N LYS A 189 -12.26 7.26 5.90
CA LYS A 189 -13.46 6.48 6.22
C LYS A 189 -13.15 5.17 6.94
N TYR A 190 -12.02 4.53 6.61
CA TYR A 190 -11.62 3.22 7.13
C TYR A 190 -10.47 3.29 8.14
N ASP A 191 -9.98 4.49 8.46
CA ASP A 191 -8.83 4.75 9.34
C ASP A 191 -7.52 4.12 8.84
N ILE A 192 -7.22 4.36 7.55
CA ILE A 192 -6.04 3.89 6.82
C ILE A 192 -4.98 4.99 6.77
#